data_3fdf9f56781594051c4b0e026a99422c
#
_entry.id   3fdf9f56781594051c4b0e026a99422c
#
_cell.length_a   1.000
_cell.length_b   1.000
_cell.length_c   1.000
_cell.angle_alpha   90.00
_cell.angle_beta   90.00
_cell.angle_gamma   90.00
#
_symmetry.space_group_name_H-M   'P 1'
#
loop_
_entity.id
_entity.type
_entity.pdbx_description
1 polymer ?
#
loop_
_entity_poly.entity_id
_entity_poly.type
_entity_poly.pdbx_seq_one_letter_code
_entity_poly.pdbx_strand_id
1 'polypeptide(L)'
;MNYESGHTMQISNREVEPYAFSTNYADVYAYEIATGKNKIFKVCRIGWVKPTCHLWEHEDKHEVISPDCFRMNGKESIPVTLKMTLMAKNLLIEEYPLSERDLTYEDGHWWLRTNVKSMAGVGRFVMGLADQIEIVNSPQLKRYVGDFSRKHLHKYESFRN
;
A
#
# COMPACT_ATOMS: atom_id res chain seq x y z
N MET A 1 20.00 12.80 -4.52
CA MET A 1 19.26 13.16 -3.30
C MET A 1 19.77 12.35 -2.11
N ASN A 2 19.68 12.92 -0.91
CA ASN A 2 19.95 12.23 0.35
C ASN A 2 18.65 11.65 0.90
N TYR A 3 18.63 10.35 1.24
CA TYR A 3 17.41 9.65 1.59
C TYR A 3 17.61 8.66 2.75
N GLU A 4 16.68 8.69 3.71
CA GLU A 4 16.61 7.74 4.81
C GLU A 4 15.74 6.53 4.45
N SER A 5 16.34 5.33 4.48
CA SER A 5 15.62 4.09 4.18
C SER A 5 14.65 3.71 5.30
N GLY A 6 13.39 3.47 4.97
CA GLY A 6 12.39 3.02 5.93
C GLY A 6 12.57 1.58 6.44
N HIS A 7 13.44 0.81 5.83
CA HIS A 7 13.71 -0.58 6.23
C HIS A 7 14.99 -0.72 7.06
N THR A 8 16.01 0.07 6.74
CA THR A 8 17.34 -0.04 7.36
C THR A 8 17.70 1.14 8.23
N MET A 9 16.89 2.21 8.24
CA MET A 9 17.18 3.53 8.86
C MET A 9 18.52 4.14 8.41
N GLN A 10 19.11 3.61 7.35
CA GLN A 10 20.38 4.13 6.82
C GLN A 10 20.10 5.31 5.90
N ILE A 11 20.91 6.35 6.06
CA ILE A 11 20.93 7.50 5.18
C ILE A 11 21.94 7.26 4.07
N SER A 12 21.53 7.41 2.82
CA SER A 12 22.39 7.24 1.66
C SER A 12 22.12 8.30 0.59
N ASN A 13 23.15 8.63 -0.18
CA ASN A 13 23.00 9.47 -1.35
C ASN A 13 22.56 8.60 -2.52
N ARG A 14 21.53 9.05 -3.24
CA ARG A 14 20.97 8.35 -4.37
C ARG A 14 20.89 9.26 -5.57
N GLU A 15 21.27 8.76 -6.72
CA GLU A 15 21.04 9.40 -8.00
C GLU A 15 19.78 8.84 -8.61
N VAL A 16 18.84 9.74 -8.95
CA VAL A 16 17.51 9.35 -9.41
C VAL A 16 17.02 10.32 -10.49
N GLU A 17 16.20 9.83 -11.39
CA GLU A 17 15.42 10.60 -12.34
C GLU A 17 13.97 10.69 -11.81
N PRO A 18 13.58 11.80 -11.15
CA PRO A 18 12.23 11.97 -10.64
C PRO A 18 11.28 12.33 -11.77
N TYR A 19 10.15 11.64 -11.92
CA TYR A 19 9.24 11.83 -13.03
C TYR A 19 7.77 12.10 -12.64
N ALA A 20 7.39 11.83 -11.37
CA ALA A 20 6.03 12.12 -10.90
C ALA A 20 5.96 12.28 -9.39
N PHE A 21 4.87 12.89 -8.92
CA PHE A 21 4.48 12.94 -7.52
C PHE A 21 3.16 12.20 -7.30
N SER A 22 2.95 11.71 -6.08
CA SER A 22 1.63 11.28 -5.64
C SER A 22 0.67 12.48 -5.55
N THR A 23 -0.64 12.22 -5.56
CA THR A 23 -1.69 13.25 -5.55
C THR A 23 -1.57 14.24 -4.38
N ASN A 24 -1.05 13.80 -3.24
CA ASN A 24 -0.85 14.62 -2.05
C ASN A 24 0.60 15.09 -1.86
N TYR A 25 1.45 14.92 -2.86
CA TYR A 25 2.88 15.25 -2.83
C TYR A 25 3.67 14.58 -1.70
N ALA A 26 3.13 13.56 -1.07
CA ALA A 26 3.82 12.81 -0.02
C ALA A 26 4.89 11.84 -0.56
N ASP A 27 4.79 11.49 -1.84
CA ASP A 27 5.66 10.54 -2.51
C ASP A 27 6.21 11.10 -3.81
N VAL A 28 7.48 10.80 -4.11
CA VAL A 28 8.14 11.04 -5.41
C VAL A 28 8.34 9.69 -6.10
N TYR A 29 7.91 9.58 -7.33
CA TYR A 29 8.21 8.46 -8.20
C TYR A 29 9.47 8.75 -8.99
N ALA A 30 10.47 7.89 -8.88
CA ALA A 30 11.75 8.11 -9.55
C ALA A 30 12.41 6.80 -9.96
N TYR A 31 13.12 6.84 -11.08
CA TYR A 31 14.02 5.78 -11.50
C TYR A 31 15.35 5.95 -10.78
N GLU A 32 15.78 4.92 -10.03
CA GLU A 32 17.05 4.94 -9.31
C GLU A 32 18.14 4.35 -10.20
N ILE A 33 19.13 5.18 -10.56
CA ILE A 33 20.20 4.83 -11.50
C ILE A 33 20.97 3.59 -11.04
N ALA A 34 21.41 3.58 -9.77
CA ALA A 34 22.24 2.51 -9.21
C ALA A 34 21.60 1.12 -9.24
N THR A 35 20.27 1.04 -9.17
CA THR A 35 19.54 -0.25 -9.14
C THR A 35 18.80 -0.54 -10.45
N GLY A 36 18.70 0.43 -11.35
CA GLY A 36 17.94 0.29 -12.59
C GLY A 36 16.45 0.03 -12.37
N LYS A 37 15.85 0.61 -11.31
CA LYS A 37 14.47 0.32 -10.92
C LYS A 37 13.67 1.58 -10.60
N ASN A 38 12.39 1.55 -10.97
CA ASN A 38 11.44 2.54 -10.51
C ASN A 38 11.12 2.33 -9.02
N LYS A 39 11.19 3.40 -8.23
CA LYS A 39 10.97 3.40 -6.78
C LYS A 39 10.10 4.57 -6.36
N ILE A 40 9.50 4.39 -5.19
CA ILE A 40 8.74 5.44 -4.50
C ILE A 40 9.56 5.92 -3.31
N PHE A 41 9.76 7.21 -3.25
CA PHE A 41 10.48 7.87 -2.18
C PHE A 41 9.52 8.76 -1.38
N LYS A 42 9.46 8.56 -0.08
CA LYS A 42 8.68 9.43 0.82
C LYS A 42 9.34 10.79 0.93
N VAL A 43 8.62 11.86 0.62
CA VAL A 43 9.14 13.23 0.69
C VAL A 43 9.67 13.55 2.09
N CYS A 44 8.97 13.13 3.15
CA CYS A 44 9.38 13.34 4.54
C CYS A 44 10.69 12.65 4.95
N ARG A 45 11.25 11.75 4.12
CA ARG A 45 12.53 11.05 4.34
C ARG A 45 13.66 11.60 3.48
N ILE A 46 13.39 12.62 2.69
CA ILE A 46 14.41 13.30 1.86
C ILE A 46 15.05 14.39 2.70
N GLY A 47 16.33 14.23 3.02
CA GLY A 47 17.09 15.23 3.78
C GLY A 47 17.42 16.46 2.92
N TRP A 48 17.93 16.22 1.71
CA TRP A 48 18.22 17.28 0.73
C TRP A 48 18.22 16.74 -0.70
N VAL A 49 18.02 17.65 -1.64
CA VAL A 49 18.09 17.38 -3.08
C VAL A 49 19.12 18.33 -3.68
N LYS A 50 20.01 17.79 -4.52
CA LYS A 50 20.94 18.57 -5.34
C LYS A 50 20.66 18.20 -6.81
N PRO A 51 20.33 19.19 -7.66
CA PRO A 51 20.18 18.92 -9.09
C PRO A 51 21.55 18.52 -9.67
N THR A 52 21.51 17.61 -10.62
CA THR A 52 22.66 17.29 -11.47
C THR A 52 22.53 18.07 -12.78
N CYS A 53 23.64 18.23 -13.49
CA CYS A 53 23.62 18.86 -14.82
C CYS A 53 23.20 17.87 -15.91
N HIS A 54 22.85 16.64 -15.55
CA HIS A 54 22.47 15.59 -16.49
C HIS A 54 20.97 15.68 -16.76
N LEU A 55 20.57 15.51 -18.02
CA LEU A 55 19.21 15.26 -18.41
C LEU A 55 18.84 13.79 -18.09
N TRP A 56 17.56 13.47 -18.15
CA TRP A 56 17.12 12.08 -18.03
C TRP A 56 17.68 11.24 -19.16
N GLU A 57 18.31 10.12 -18.81
CA GLU A 57 18.88 9.16 -19.77
C GLU A 57 18.03 7.89 -19.89
N HIS A 58 17.06 7.73 -18.98
CA HIS A 58 16.25 6.51 -18.86
C HIS A 58 14.74 6.81 -18.89
N GLU A 59 14.31 7.85 -19.58
CA GLU A 59 12.90 8.24 -19.68
C GLU A 59 12.04 7.11 -20.25
N ASP A 60 12.57 6.31 -21.17
CA ASP A 60 11.93 5.13 -21.73
C ASP A 60 11.63 4.03 -20.70
N LYS A 61 12.29 4.06 -19.56
CA LYS A 61 12.11 3.12 -18.44
C LYS A 61 11.24 3.67 -17.31
N HIS A 62 10.79 4.91 -17.40
CA HIS A 62 9.90 5.48 -16.40
C HIS A 62 8.54 4.79 -16.46
N GLU A 63 8.12 4.15 -15.37
CA GLU A 63 6.86 3.44 -15.26
C GLU A 63 5.87 4.23 -14.40
N VAL A 64 4.65 4.38 -14.89
CA VAL A 64 3.58 4.94 -14.06
C VAL A 64 3.26 3.94 -12.94
N ILE A 65 3.71 4.26 -11.73
CA ILE A 65 3.41 3.47 -10.53
C ILE A 65 2.02 3.88 -10.05
N SER A 66 1.05 2.99 -10.23
CA SER A 66 -0.31 3.17 -9.71
C SER A 66 -0.53 2.20 -8.55
N PRO A 67 -0.45 2.67 -7.29
CA PRO A 67 -0.77 1.82 -6.15
C PRO A 67 -2.25 1.43 -6.17
N ASP A 68 -2.59 0.32 -5.51
CA ASP A 68 -3.99 -0.03 -5.23
C ASP A 68 -4.60 0.92 -4.19
N CYS A 69 -5.90 0.76 -3.89
CA CYS A 69 -6.59 1.61 -2.93
C CYS A 69 -5.99 1.51 -1.51
N PHE A 70 -5.31 0.41 -1.16
CA PHE A 70 -4.58 0.22 0.09
C PHE A 70 -3.12 0.71 0.04
N ARG A 71 -2.75 1.48 -0.99
CA ARG A 71 -1.41 2.05 -1.22
C ARG A 71 -0.31 1.00 -1.39
N MET A 72 -0.68 -0.19 -1.84
CA MET A 72 0.29 -1.25 -2.15
C MET A 72 0.69 -1.19 -3.63
N ASN A 73 1.97 -1.48 -3.89
CA ASN A 73 2.51 -1.58 -5.23
C ASN A 73 2.80 -3.03 -5.57
N GLY A 74 2.72 -3.36 -6.83
CA GLY A 74 2.98 -4.69 -7.35
C GLY A 74 2.52 -4.83 -8.79
N LYS A 75 2.93 -5.91 -9.43
CA LYS A 75 2.51 -6.26 -10.79
C LYS A 75 1.20 -7.06 -10.80
N GLU A 76 0.84 -7.62 -9.65
CA GLU A 76 -0.37 -8.44 -9.51
C GLU A 76 -1.63 -7.56 -9.47
N SER A 77 -2.75 -8.18 -9.84
CA SER A 77 -4.09 -7.60 -9.74
C SER A 77 -5.02 -8.70 -9.23
N ILE A 78 -5.22 -8.73 -7.92
CA ILE A 78 -5.93 -9.81 -7.24
C ILE A 78 -7.28 -9.28 -6.80
N PRO A 79 -8.41 -9.88 -7.27
CA PRO A 79 -9.73 -9.42 -6.91
C PRO A 79 -10.03 -9.71 -5.43
N VAL A 80 -10.61 -8.72 -4.76
CA VAL A 80 -11.05 -8.81 -3.37
C VAL A 80 -12.46 -8.28 -3.24
N THR A 81 -13.29 -9.00 -2.49
CA THR A 81 -14.64 -8.58 -2.13
C THR A 81 -14.79 -8.61 -0.61
N LEU A 82 -15.15 -7.47 -0.05
CA LEU A 82 -15.44 -7.30 1.37
C LEU A 82 -16.88 -6.84 1.54
N LYS A 83 -17.60 -7.44 2.48
CA LYS A 83 -18.88 -6.96 2.99
C LYS A 83 -18.63 -6.33 4.36
N MET A 84 -19.14 -5.14 4.62
CA MET A 84 -18.78 -4.39 5.79
C MET A 84 -19.92 -3.57 6.39
N THR A 85 -19.78 -3.23 7.66
CA THR A 85 -20.68 -2.31 8.36
C THR A 85 -20.41 -0.86 7.92
N LEU A 86 -21.32 0.05 8.30
CA LEU A 86 -21.16 1.49 8.07
C LEU A 86 -19.88 2.02 8.74
N MET A 87 -19.56 1.53 9.95
CA MET A 87 -18.35 1.93 10.69
C MET A 87 -17.09 1.58 9.90
N ALA A 88 -16.97 0.33 9.46
CA ALA A 88 -15.82 -0.12 8.67
C ALA A 88 -15.70 0.64 7.34
N LYS A 89 -16.82 0.92 6.67
CA LYS A 89 -16.86 1.75 5.45
C LYS A 89 -16.33 3.16 5.70
N ASN A 90 -16.73 3.83 6.79
CA ASN A 90 -16.28 5.19 7.11
C ASN A 90 -14.76 5.20 7.35
N LEU A 91 -14.24 4.28 8.18
CA LEU A 91 -12.81 4.14 8.43
C LEU A 91 -12.03 3.83 7.15
N LEU A 92 -12.61 2.99 6.25
CA LEU A 92 -11.97 2.70 4.97
C LEU A 92 -11.78 3.97 4.12
N ILE A 93 -12.78 4.82 4.03
CA ILE A 93 -12.68 6.06 3.25
C ILE A 93 -11.72 7.05 3.90
N GLU A 94 -11.72 7.16 5.23
CA GLU A 94 -10.82 8.04 5.97
C GLU A 94 -9.35 7.65 5.78
N GLU A 95 -9.03 6.35 5.89
CA GLU A 95 -7.66 5.86 5.73
C GLU A 95 -7.24 5.74 4.26
N TYR A 96 -8.17 5.35 3.41
CA TYR A 96 -7.95 5.01 1.99
C TYR A 96 -8.99 5.66 1.07
N PRO A 97 -8.96 6.99 0.87
CA PRO A 97 -9.98 7.72 0.11
C PRO A 97 -10.23 7.17 -1.31
N LEU A 98 -9.20 6.62 -1.96
CA LEU A 98 -9.31 6.03 -3.30
C LEU A 98 -10.22 4.79 -3.34
N SER A 99 -10.55 4.20 -2.20
CA SER A 99 -11.46 3.05 -2.11
C SER A 99 -12.92 3.40 -2.37
N GLU A 100 -13.29 4.68 -2.22
CA GLU A 100 -14.67 5.15 -2.36
C GLU A 100 -15.29 4.81 -3.72
N ARG A 101 -14.49 4.87 -4.79
CA ARG A 101 -14.92 4.52 -6.16
C ARG A 101 -15.33 3.06 -6.35
N ASP A 102 -14.84 2.18 -5.47
CA ASP A 102 -15.05 0.72 -5.54
C ASP A 102 -16.10 0.24 -4.53
N LEU A 103 -16.80 1.19 -3.85
CA LEU A 103 -17.84 0.93 -2.85
C LEU A 103 -19.23 0.94 -3.46
N THR A 104 -20.05 -0.01 -3.05
CA THR A 104 -21.50 -0.05 -3.34
C THR A 104 -22.29 -0.35 -2.08
N TYR A 105 -23.56 0.12 -2.02
CA TYR A 105 -24.49 -0.23 -0.94
C TYR A 105 -25.58 -1.14 -1.50
N GLU A 106 -25.64 -2.38 -1.02
CA GLU A 106 -26.57 -3.42 -1.50
C GLU A 106 -27.06 -4.24 -0.31
N ASP A 107 -28.34 -4.57 -0.28
CA ASP A 107 -28.97 -5.45 0.72
C ASP A 107 -28.67 -5.06 2.18
N GLY A 108 -28.67 -3.77 2.47
CA GLY A 108 -28.44 -3.26 3.83
C GLY A 108 -26.96 -3.25 4.27
N HIS A 109 -26.02 -3.54 3.37
CA HIS A 109 -24.60 -3.63 3.67
C HIS A 109 -23.76 -2.84 2.68
N TRP A 110 -22.57 -2.44 3.11
CA TRP A 110 -21.56 -1.87 2.24
C TRP A 110 -20.67 -2.96 1.66
N TRP A 111 -20.38 -2.84 0.37
CA TRP A 111 -19.52 -3.77 -0.36
C TRP A 111 -18.35 -3.01 -0.98
N LEU A 112 -17.14 -3.52 -0.76
CA LEU A 112 -15.96 -3.13 -1.51
C LEU A 112 -15.64 -4.24 -2.51
N ARG A 113 -15.59 -3.90 -3.80
CA ARG A 113 -15.14 -4.80 -4.87
C ARG A 113 -14.00 -4.14 -5.60
N THR A 114 -12.78 -4.57 -5.32
CA THR A 114 -11.57 -3.93 -5.84
C THR A 114 -10.52 -4.96 -6.20
N ASN A 115 -9.51 -4.52 -6.95
CA ASN A 115 -8.31 -5.30 -7.20
C ASN A 115 -7.17 -4.76 -6.34
N VAL A 116 -6.47 -5.67 -5.64
CA VAL A 116 -5.32 -5.31 -4.82
C VAL A 116 -4.03 -5.87 -5.42
N LYS A 117 -2.93 -5.17 -5.17
CA LYS A 117 -1.58 -5.57 -5.63
C LYS A 117 -0.83 -6.39 -4.59
N SER A 118 -1.33 -6.41 -3.35
CA SER A 118 -0.76 -7.19 -2.25
C SER A 118 -1.81 -7.46 -1.18
N MET A 119 -1.79 -8.67 -0.61
CA MET A 119 -2.64 -9.02 0.53
C MET A 119 -2.28 -8.26 1.81
N ALA A 120 -1.07 -7.70 1.90
CA ALA A 120 -0.59 -7.06 3.12
C ALA A 120 -1.40 -5.80 3.49
N GLY A 121 -1.80 -4.99 2.51
CA GLY A 121 -2.59 -3.77 2.75
C GLY A 121 -4.00 -4.10 3.22
N VAL A 122 -4.75 -4.82 2.37
CA VAL A 122 -6.14 -5.20 2.67
C VAL A 122 -6.22 -6.11 3.90
N GLY A 123 -5.28 -7.04 4.07
CA GLY A 123 -5.24 -7.95 5.22
C GLY A 123 -5.07 -7.22 6.54
N ARG A 124 -4.19 -6.21 6.60
CA ARG A 124 -4.04 -5.36 7.79
C ARG A 124 -5.34 -4.64 8.13
N PHE A 125 -6.04 -4.08 7.15
CA PHE A 125 -7.31 -3.41 7.36
C PHE A 125 -8.37 -4.37 7.89
N VAL A 126 -8.53 -5.54 7.26
CA VAL A 126 -9.49 -6.58 7.68
C VAL A 126 -9.19 -7.10 9.07
N MET A 127 -7.92 -7.37 9.41
CA MET A 127 -7.54 -7.85 10.75
C MET A 127 -7.81 -6.81 11.85
N GLY A 128 -7.67 -5.54 11.55
CA GLY A 128 -7.99 -4.45 12.49
C GLY A 128 -9.48 -4.28 12.77
N LEU A 129 -10.35 -4.80 11.90
CA LEU A 129 -11.80 -4.66 11.95
C LEU A 129 -12.51 -5.99 11.71
N ALA A 130 -11.96 -7.08 12.26
CA ALA A 130 -12.40 -8.44 11.97
C ALA A 130 -13.85 -8.74 12.36
N ASP A 131 -14.41 -8.01 13.32
CA ASP A 131 -15.80 -8.05 13.75
C ASP A 131 -16.75 -7.20 12.87
N GLN A 132 -16.22 -6.34 12.03
CA GLN A 132 -16.96 -5.39 11.19
C GLN A 132 -16.91 -5.73 9.69
N ILE A 133 -16.06 -6.68 9.30
CA ILE A 133 -15.79 -7.01 7.89
C ILE A 133 -15.88 -8.51 7.66
N GLU A 134 -16.67 -8.89 6.67
CA GLU A 134 -16.72 -10.26 6.12
C GLU A 134 -15.95 -10.33 4.80
N ILE A 135 -15.02 -11.28 4.69
CA ILE A 135 -14.32 -11.58 3.43
C ILE A 135 -15.20 -12.50 2.58
N VAL A 136 -15.62 -12.00 1.43
CA VAL A 136 -16.53 -12.73 0.52
C VAL A 136 -15.79 -13.10 -0.77
N ASN A 137 -15.89 -14.36 -1.20
CA ASN A 137 -15.31 -14.85 -2.47
C ASN A 137 -13.83 -14.47 -2.73
N SER A 138 -13.04 -14.35 -1.66
CA SER A 138 -11.61 -13.98 -1.74
C SER A 138 -10.75 -15.00 -0.99
N PRO A 139 -10.54 -16.20 -1.57
CA PRO A 139 -9.89 -17.32 -0.88
C PRO A 139 -8.42 -17.02 -0.52
N GLN A 140 -7.73 -16.24 -1.35
CA GLN A 140 -6.35 -15.83 -1.08
C GLN A 140 -6.27 -14.91 0.15
N LEU A 141 -7.20 -13.96 0.28
CA LEU A 141 -7.26 -13.08 1.44
C LEU A 141 -7.63 -13.84 2.71
N LYS A 142 -8.63 -14.76 2.63
CA LYS A 142 -8.99 -15.63 3.77
C LYS A 142 -7.80 -16.45 4.25
N ARG A 143 -7.03 -17.02 3.33
CA ARG A 143 -5.80 -17.76 3.65
C ARG A 143 -4.77 -16.86 4.30
N TYR A 144 -4.47 -15.70 3.70
CA TYR A 144 -3.51 -14.75 4.23
C TYR A 144 -3.81 -14.32 5.67
N VAL A 145 -5.07 -13.90 5.94
CA VAL A 145 -5.51 -13.49 7.28
C VAL A 145 -5.45 -14.66 8.27
N GLY A 146 -5.91 -15.86 7.86
CA GLY A 146 -5.89 -17.05 8.70
C GLY A 146 -4.47 -17.51 9.06
N ASP A 147 -3.55 -17.48 8.10
CA ASP A 147 -2.14 -17.85 8.32
C ASP A 147 -1.44 -16.85 9.22
N PHE A 148 -1.68 -15.55 9.00
CA PHE A 148 -1.14 -14.49 9.84
C PHE A 148 -1.64 -14.61 11.29
N SER A 149 -2.94 -14.81 11.48
CA SER A 149 -3.54 -14.95 12.81
C SER A 149 -2.97 -16.16 13.56
N ARG A 150 -2.92 -17.34 12.92
CA ARG A 150 -2.35 -18.55 13.53
C ARG A 150 -0.88 -18.37 13.93
N LYS A 151 -0.08 -17.77 13.03
CA LYS A 151 1.34 -17.55 13.27
C LYS A 151 1.63 -16.64 14.47
N HIS A 152 0.73 -15.71 14.78
CA HIS A 152 0.97 -14.68 15.80
C HIS A 152 0.11 -14.81 17.05
N LEU A 153 -0.88 -15.72 17.06
CA LEU A 153 -1.80 -15.93 18.18
C LEU A 153 -1.08 -16.21 19.51
N HIS A 154 -0.02 -17.00 19.46
CA HIS A 154 0.78 -17.34 20.67
C HIS A 154 1.35 -16.12 21.39
N LYS A 155 1.52 -14.98 20.72
CA LYS A 155 2.01 -13.74 21.36
C LYS A 155 0.99 -13.15 22.34
N TYR A 156 -0.28 -13.56 22.23
CA TYR A 156 -1.38 -13.03 23.03
C TYR A 156 -1.96 -14.08 24.01
N GLU A 157 -1.56 -15.33 23.89
CA GLU A 157 -2.04 -16.43 24.75
C GLU A 157 -1.31 -16.53 26.09
N SER A 158 -0.13 -15.90 26.23
CA SER A 158 0.69 -15.94 27.47
C SER A 158 0.09 -15.19 28.67
N PHE A 159 -1.10 -14.58 28.53
CA PHE A 159 -1.81 -13.90 29.62
C PHE A 159 -2.92 -14.74 30.29
N ARG A 160 -2.97 -16.05 30.03
CA ARG A 160 -3.95 -16.98 30.62
C ARG A 160 -3.40 -17.81 31.78
N ASN A 161 -2.48 -17.25 32.58
CA ASN A 161 -2.08 -17.84 33.87
C ASN A 161 -2.43 -16.91 35.01
#